data_76acb9b360820120d5f7a9b9a596f831
#
_entry.id   76acb9b360820120d5f7a9b9a596f831
#
_cell.length_a   1.000
_cell.length_b   1.000
_cell.length_c   1.000
_cell.angle_alpha   90.00
_cell.angle_beta   90.00
_cell.angle_gamma   90.00
#
_symmetry.space_group_name_H-M   'P 1'
#
loop_
_entity.id
_entity.type
_entity.pdbx_description
1 polymer ?
#
loop_
_entity_poly.entity_id
_entity_poly.type
_entity_poly.pdbx_seq_one_letter_code
_entity_poly.pdbx_strand_id
1 'polypeptide(L)'
;MLNWKKPVAGEYIPYQINYIKLVPEGDLIEILRKQIDATAAFLAELSPEKIEYRYAEGKWSIKEVLQHLIDCERIMCYRALCIGRKDKTALPGFEENDYVTNANVNERDFIDMIREFVAVRAGTIYMLRSFNDTILAELGTANNNTVSCNALAYVIAGHELHHLNIIKERYL
;
A
#
# COMPACT_ATOMS: atom_id res chain seq x y z
N MET A 1 19.83 -9.13 9.36
CA MET A 1 19.12 -8.04 8.68
C MET A 1 18.65 -8.54 7.33
N LEU A 2 17.44 -8.25 6.90
CA LEU A 2 16.94 -8.63 5.56
C LEU A 2 17.72 -7.85 4.49
N ASN A 3 18.01 -8.52 3.38
CA ASN A 3 18.76 -7.90 2.27
C ASN A 3 17.76 -7.29 1.27
N TRP A 4 17.19 -6.14 1.63
CA TRP A 4 16.25 -5.43 0.78
C TRP A 4 16.91 -4.93 -0.51
N LYS A 5 16.38 -5.35 -1.64
CA LYS A 5 16.81 -4.90 -2.97
C LYS A 5 15.58 -4.58 -3.80
N LYS A 6 15.64 -3.52 -4.59
CA LYS A 6 14.53 -3.22 -5.52
C LYS A 6 14.27 -4.42 -6.41
N PRO A 7 12.99 -4.84 -6.55
CA PRO A 7 12.62 -5.97 -7.37
C PRO A 7 12.94 -5.71 -8.85
N VAL A 8 13.26 -6.78 -9.58
CA VAL A 8 13.57 -6.72 -11.00
C VAL A 8 12.36 -7.09 -11.85
N ALA A 9 12.44 -6.79 -13.16
CA ALA A 9 11.38 -7.15 -14.10
C ALA A 9 11.09 -8.66 -14.07
N GLY A 10 9.82 -9.03 -14.05
CA GLY A 10 9.34 -10.41 -13.85
C GLY A 10 8.96 -10.76 -12.42
N GLU A 11 9.30 -9.91 -11.43
CA GLU A 11 8.89 -10.06 -10.03
C GLU A 11 7.66 -9.23 -9.66
N TYR A 12 7.17 -8.38 -10.55
CA TYR A 12 6.03 -7.48 -10.32
C TYR A 12 5.21 -7.27 -11.59
N ILE A 13 3.96 -6.82 -11.42
CA ILE A 13 3.09 -6.44 -12.54
C ILE A 13 3.67 -5.19 -13.21
N PRO A 14 3.83 -5.11 -14.54
CA PRO A 14 4.61 -4.06 -15.20
C PRO A 14 4.30 -2.62 -14.77
N TYR A 15 3.03 -2.25 -14.55
CA TYR A 15 2.67 -0.90 -14.13
C TYR A 15 3.18 -0.54 -12.72
N GLN A 16 3.43 -1.53 -11.86
CA GLN A 16 3.88 -1.34 -10.47
C GLN A 16 5.29 -0.75 -10.37
N ILE A 17 6.06 -0.75 -11.45
CA ILE A 17 7.34 -0.03 -11.50
C ILE A 17 7.17 1.45 -11.14
N ASN A 18 6.00 2.05 -11.43
CA ASN A 18 5.72 3.43 -11.09
C ASN A 18 5.65 3.67 -9.58
N TYR A 19 5.32 2.67 -8.79
CA TYR A 19 5.36 2.70 -7.33
C TYR A 19 6.77 2.37 -6.82
N ILE A 20 7.34 1.27 -7.28
CA ILE A 20 8.65 0.75 -6.84
C ILE A 20 9.76 1.81 -6.98
N LYS A 21 9.77 2.56 -8.07
CA LYS A 21 10.79 3.62 -8.32
C LYS A 21 10.71 4.78 -7.34
N LEU A 22 9.56 5.01 -6.68
CA LEU A 22 9.39 6.08 -5.69
C LEU A 22 10.02 5.73 -4.34
N VAL A 23 10.22 4.44 -4.06
CA VAL A 23 10.80 4.00 -2.79
C VAL A 23 12.28 4.37 -2.76
N PRO A 24 12.76 5.12 -1.75
CA PRO A 24 14.17 5.46 -1.62
C PRO A 24 15.03 4.21 -1.37
N GLU A 25 16.34 4.33 -1.58
CA GLU A 25 17.29 3.30 -1.19
C GLU A 25 17.37 3.18 0.34
N GLY A 26 17.56 1.96 0.85
CA GLY A 26 17.73 1.72 2.28
C GLY A 26 16.99 0.49 2.81
N ASP A 27 16.92 0.38 4.11
CA ASP A 27 16.15 -0.66 4.79
C ASP A 27 14.65 -0.38 4.63
N LEU A 28 13.94 -1.29 3.96
CA LEU A 28 12.51 -1.11 3.66
C LEU A 28 11.65 -1.06 4.93
N ILE A 29 12.04 -1.78 5.99
CA ILE A 29 11.32 -1.74 7.27
C ILE A 29 11.41 -0.35 7.91
N GLU A 30 12.60 0.27 7.87
CA GLU A 30 12.79 1.63 8.40
C GLU A 30 12.06 2.68 7.52
N ILE A 31 12.01 2.46 6.21
CA ILE A 31 11.22 3.32 5.30
C ILE A 31 9.74 3.24 5.67
N LEU A 32 9.17 2.03 5.79
CA LEU A 32 7.77 1.82 6.16
C LEU A 32 7.42 2.42 7.54
N ARG A 33 8.34 2.35 8.51
CA ARG A 33 8.15 2.98 9.83
C ARG A 33 8.05 4.49 9.74
N LYS A 34 8.99 5.11 9.02
CA LYS A 34 8.98 6.56 8.82
C LYS A 34 7.73 7.04 8.09
N GLN A 35 7.22 6.22 7.17
CA GLN A 35 5.97 6.51 6.47
C GLN A 35 4.76 6.53 7.42
N ILE A 36 4.68 5.64 8.42
CA ILE A 36 3.59 5.68 9.41
C ILE A 36 3.47 7.07 10.02
N ASP A 37 4.57 7.55 10.61
CA ASP A 37 4.56 8.81 11.36
C ASP A 37 4.31 10.01 10.44
N ALA A 38 5.01 10.05 9.30
CA ALA A 38 4.91 11.16 8.35
C ALA A 38 3.51 11.26 7.71
N THR A 39 2.93 10.13 7.32
CA THR A 39 1.61 10.10 6.67
C THR A 39 0.49 10.37 7.67
N ALA A 40 0.55 9.78 8.86
CA ALA A 40 -0.45 10.03 9.90
C ALA A 40 -0.44 11.51 10.33
N ALA A 41 0.73 12.10 10.55
CA ALA A 41 0.86 13.52 10.89
C ALA A 41 0.32 14.41 9.76
N PHE A 42 0.72 14.16 8.53
CA PHE A 42 0.26 14.92 7.37
C PHE A 42 -1.26 14.89 7.21
N LEU A 43 -1.89 13.71 7.31
CA LEU A 43 -3.34 13.56 7.18
C LEU A 43 -4.09 14.22 8.33
N ALA A 44 -3.56 14.18 9.55
CA ALA A 44 -4.20 14.77 10.74
C ALA A 44 -4.23 16.31 10.71
N GLU A 45 -3.38 16.96 9.89
CA GLU A 45 -3.34 18.42 9.74
C GLU A 45 -4.30 18.95 8.67
N LEU A 46 -4.98 18.06 7.91
CA LEU A 46 -5.90 18.46 6.86
C LEU A 46 -7.20 19.02 7.43
N SER A 47 -7.69 20.10 6.82
CA SER A 47 -9.01 20.64 7.18
C SER A 47 -10.15 19.75 6.70
N PRO A 48 -11.32 19.78 7.36
CA PRO A 48 -12.49 19.01 6.94
C PRO A 48 -12.85 19.20 5.46
N GLU A 49 -12.73 20.44 4.96
CA GLU A 49 -13.04 20.76 3.56
C GLU A 49 -12.06 20.06 2.61
N LYS A 50 -10.78 19.96 2.98
CA LYS A 50 -9.77 19.27 2.16
C LYS A 50 -9.98 17.76 2.17
N ILE A 51 -10.36 17.19 3.30
CA ILE A 51 -10.61 15.76 3.44
C ILE A 51 -11.69 15.27 2.47
N GLU A 52 -12.76 16.06 2.28
CA GLU A 52 -13.90 15.74 1.40
C GLU A 52 -13.71 16.28 -0.04
N TYR A 53 -12.68 17.09 -0.30
CA TYR A 53 -12.46 17.70 -1.60
C TYR A 53 -12.11 16.65 -2.67
N ARG A 54 -12.65 16.87 -3.89
CA ARG A 54 -12.35 16.11 -5.11
C ARG A 54 -11.83 17.08 -6.16
N TYR A 55 -10.66 16.87 -6.69
CA TYR A 55 -10.03 17.79 -7.63
C TYR A 55 -10.67 17.81 -9.03
N ALA A 56 -11.53 16.84 -9.37
CA ALA A 56 -12.34 16.80 -10.58
C ALA A 56 -13.52 15.83 -10.40
N GLU A 57 -14.49 15.92 -11.31
CA GLU A 57 -15.62 15.00 -11.37
C GLU A 57 -15.13 13.53 -11.52
N GLY A 58 -15.74 12.61 -10.78
CA GLY A 58 -15.40 11.18 -10.78
C GLY A 58 -14.07 10.86 -10.10
N LYS A 59 -13.40 11.81 -9.44
CA LYS A 59 -12.20 11.55 -8.65
C LYS A 59 -12.55 11.33 -7.19
N TRP A 60 -11.73 10.55 -6.53
CA TRP A 60 -11.86 10.25 -5.10
C TRP A 60 -11.58 11.48 -4.25
N SER A 61 -12.22 11.57 -3.09
CA SER A 61 -11.80 12.49 -2.02
C SER A 61 -10.55 11.97 -1.32
N ILE A 62 -9.87 12.81 -0.52
CA ILE A 62 -8.73 12.36 0.29
C ILE A 62 -9.15 11.23 1.24
N LYS A 63 -10.34 11.31 1.78
CA LYS A 63 -10.91 10.27 2.65
C LYS A 63 -11.04 8.92 1.93
N GLU A 64 -11.50 8.93 0.68
CA GLU A 64 -11.58 7.73 -0.16
C GLU A 64 -10.18 7.21 -0.58
N VAL A 65 -9.24 8.11 -0.84
CA VAL A 65 -7.84 7.71 -1.09
C VAL A 65 -7.24 7.01 0.13
N LEU A 66 -7.50 7.50 1.35
CA LEU A 66 -7.03 6.84 2.56
C LEU A 66 -7.63 5.45 2.71
N GLN A 67 -8.94 5.29 2.44
CA GLN A 67 -9.58 3.96 2.45
C GLN A 67 -8.93 3.02 1.43
N HIS A 68 -8.70 3.51 0.23
CA HIS A 68 -8.02 2.75 -0.82
C HIS A 68 -6.62 2.29 -0.39
N LEU A 69 -5.83 3.15 0.25
CA LEU A 69 -4.53 2.78 0.79
C LEU A 69 -4.62 1.65 1.82
N ILE A 70 -5.57 1.75 2.74
CA ILE A 70 -5.82 0.74 3.79
C ILE A 70 -6.18 -0.63 3.17
N ASP A 71 -7.11 -0.64 2.22
CA ASP A 71 -7.60 -1.88 1.60
C ASP A 71 -6.53 -2.51 0.70
N CYS A 72 -5.85 -1.72 -0.11
CA CYS A 72 -4.76 -2.21 -0.95
C CYS A 72 -3.63 -2.82 -0.11
N GLU A 73 -3.25 -2.20 1.00
CA GLU A 73 -2.22 -2.76 1.87
C GLU A 73 -2.62 -4.11 2.46
N ARG A 74 -3.87 -4.27 2.91
CA ARG A 74 -4.40 -5.55 3.37
C ARG A 74 -4.33 -6.63 2.30
N ILE A 75 -4.72 -6.29 1.07
CA ILE A 75 -4.68 -7.22 -0.06
C ILE A 75 -3.23 -7.61 -0.39
N MET A 76 -2.32 -6.63 -0.46
CA MET A 76 -0.91 -6.91 -0.74
C MET A 76 -0.26 -7.73 0.39
N CYS A 77 -0.59 -7.46 1.65
CA CYS A 77 -0.15 -8.25 2.80
C CYS A 77 -0.66 -9.69 2.74
N TYR A 78 -1.93 -9.89 2.44
CA TYR A 78 -2.48 -11.24 2.27
C TYR A 78 -1.77 -12.00 1.15
N ARG A 79 -1.53 -11.35 0.02
CA ARG A 79 -0.77 -11.95 -1.09
C ARG A 79 0.65 -12.31 -0.67
N ALA A 80 1.37 -11.42 0.01
CA ALA A 80 2.72 -11.67 0.50
C ALA A 80 2.74 -12.81 1.53
N LEU A 81 1.73 -12.91 2.40
CA LEU A 81 1.58 -14.01 3.35
C LEU A 81 1.40 -15.34 2.63
N CYS A 82 0.45 -15.47 1.71
CA CYS A 82 0.19 -16.70 0.96
C CYS A 82 1.45 -17.15 0.22
N ILE A 83 2.05 -16.27 -0.57
CA ILE A 83 3.25 -16.58 -1.35
C ILE A 83 4.41 -16.97 -0.43
N GLY A 84 4.65 -16.21 0.65
CA GLY A 84 5.69 -16.47 1.62
C GLY A 84 5.50 -17.78 2.41
N ARG A 85 4.29 -18.31 2.47
CA ARG A 85 3.97 -19.65 3.03
C ARG A 85 3.92 -20.73 1.94
N LYS A 86 4.36 -20.42 0.71
CA LYS A 86 4.43 -21.33 -0.45
C LYS A 86 3.06 -21.83 -0.90
N ASP A 87 1.99 -21.11 -0.62
CA ASP A 87 0.68 -21.37 -1.18
C ASP A 87 0.75 -21.11 -2.71
N LYS A 88 0.31 -22.08 -3.49
CA LYS A 88 0.33 -22.03 -4.96
C LYS A 88 -1.01 -21.61 -5.57
N THR A 89 -1.97 -21.25 -4.74
CA THR A 89 -3.25 -20.72 -5.18
C THR A 89 -3.05 -19.44 -5.98
N ALA A 90 -3.64 -19.36 -7.18
CA ALA A 90 -3.67 -18.12 -7.93
C ALA A 90 -4.59 -17.11 -7.24
N LEU A 91 -4.03 -16.00 -6.78
CA LEU A 91 -4.75 -14.98 -6.03
C LEU A 91 -5.46 -14.02 -7.00
N PRO A 92 -6.75 -13.69 -6.75
CA PRO A 92 -7.53 -12.87 -7.68
C PRO A 92 -7.05 -11.43 -7.76
N GLY A 93 -7.44 -10.73 -8.84
CA GLY A 93 -7.50 -9.28 -8.91
C GLY A 93 -8.69 -8.74 -8.11
N PHE A 94 -8.79 -7.42 -8.02
CA PHE A 94 -9.93 -6.71 -7.45
C PHE A 94 -10.13 -5.39 -8.20
N GLU A 95 -11.35 -4.84 -8.13
CA GLU A 95 -11.69 -3.56 -8.74
C GLU A 95 -11.69 -2.46 -7.67
N GLU A 96 -10.74 -1.56 -7.77
CA GLU A 96 -10.46 -0.54 -6.76
C GLU A 96 -11.63 0.42 -6.56
N ASN A 97 -12.31 0.80 -7.67
CA ASN A 97 -13.47 1.69 -7.60
C ASN A 97 -14.66 1.04 -6.88
N ASP A 98 -14.87 -0.26 -7.08
CA ASP A 98 -15.94 -1.00 -6.40
C ASP A 98 -15.66 -1.07 -4.89
N TYR A 99 -14.39 -1.26 -4.51
CA TYR A 99 -14.00 -1.27 -3.09
C TYR A 99 -14.26 0.07 -2.42
N VAL A 100 -13.83 1.17 -3.04
CA VAL A 100 -14.06 2.51 -2.50
C VAL A 100 -15.56 2.83 -2.43
N THR A 101 -16.33 2.48 -3.46
CA THR A 101 -17.78 2.73 -3.50
C THR A 101 -18.53 1.99 -2.39
N ASN A 102 -18.12 0.76 -2.08
CA ASN A 102 -18.78 -0.09 -1.09
C ASN A 102 -18.21 0.03 0.33
N ALA A 103 -17.21 0.90 0.56
CA ALA A 103 -16.53 1.02 1.85
C ALA A 103 -17.26 1.90 2.89
N ASN A 104 -18.41 2.50 2.54
CA ASN A 104 -19.16 3.43 3.41
C ASN A 104 -18.31 4.55 4.02
N VAL A 105 -17.36 5.07 3.22
CA VAL A 105 -16.34 6.02 3.68
C VAL A 105 -16.96 7.28 4.31
N ASN A 106 -18.10 7.74 3.79
CA ASN A 106 -18.79 8.94 4.29
C ASN A 106 -19.24 8.81 5.75
N GLU A 107 -19.54 7.61 6.22
CA GLU A 107 -19.98 7.33 7.59
C GLU A 107 -18.83 7.16 8.58
N ARG A 108 -17.57 7.18 8.10
CA ARG A 108 -16.40 6.91 8.90
C ARG A 108 -15.80 8.19 9.48
N ASP A 109 -15.32 8.13 10.70
CA ASP A 109 -14.48 9.18 11.29
C ASP A 109 -13.06 9.14 10.66
N PHE A 110 -12.57 10.31 10.20
CA PHE A 110 -11.29 10.37 9.50
C PHE A 110 -10.09 10.07 10.40
N ILE A 111 -10.16 10.46 11.68
CA ILE A 111 -9.11 10.16 12.65
C ILE A 111 -9.06 8.65 12.95
N ASP A 112 -10.21 7.99 13.01
CA ASP A 112 -10.23 6.54 13.16
C ASP A 112 -9.70 5.81 11.93
N MET A 113 -9.91 6.35 10.73
CA MET A 113 -9.29 5.82 9.51
C MET A 113 -7.76 5.99 9.52
N ILE A 114 -7.24 7.10 10.02
CA ILE A 114 -5.78 7.28 10.22
C ILE A 114 -5.24 6.24 11.22
N ARG A 115 -5.95 6.00 12.33
CA ARG A 115 -5.57 4.97 13.31
C ARG A 115 -5.57 3.57 12.70
N GLU A 116 -6.56 3.27 11.87
CA GLU A 116 -6.62 2.00 11.12
C GLU A 116 -5.46 1.85 10.16
N PHE A 117 -5.11 2.88 9.38
CA PHE A 117 -3.93 2.90 8.51
C PHE A 117 -2.65 2.57 9.31
N VAL A 118 -2.44 3.23 10.45
CA VAL A 118 -1.31 2.98 11.35
C VAL A 118 -1.29 1.52 11.84
N ALA A 119 -2.43 0.98 12.25
CA ALA A 119 -2.55 -0.39 12.75
C ALA A 119 -2.26 -1.43 11.66
N VAL A 120 -2.79 -1.23 10.45
CA VAL A 120 -2.55 -2.11 9.29
C VAL A 120 -1.07 -2.10 8.94
N ARG A 121 -0.45 -0.92 8.79
CA ARG A 121 0.98 -0.79 8.51
C ARG A 121 1.86 -1.42 9.60
N ALA A 122 1.51 -1.26 10.86
CA ALA A 122 2.22 -1.93 11.96
C ALA A 122 2.17 -3.46 11.80
N GLY A 123 1.00 -4.01 11.48
CA GLY A 123 0.83 -5.44 11.19
C GLY A 123 1.68 -5.90 9.99
N THR A 124 1.68 -5.11 8.90
CA THR A 124 2.54 -5.34 7.73
C THR A 124 4.02 -5.44 8.10
N ILE A 125 4.51 -4.48 8.88
CA ILE A 125 5.90 -4.45 9.33
C ILE A 125 6.26 -5.69 10.14
N TYR A 126 5.40 -6.12 11.09
CA TYR A 126 5.63 -7.33 11.86
C TYR A 126 5.66 -8.58 10.98
N MET A 127 4.76 -8.69 10.01
CA MET A 127 4.75 -9.80 9.05
C MET A 127 6.05 -9.82 8.22
N LEU A 128 6.45 -8.70 7.62
CA LEU A 128 7.66 -8.61 6.80
C LEU A 128 8.93 -8.90 7.61
N ARG A 129 9.01 -8.47 8.86
CA ARG A 129 10.12 -8.81 9.76
C ARG A 129 10.22 -10.29 10.09
N SER A 130 9.15 -11.05 9.96
CA SER A 130 9.15 -12.51 10.14
C SER A 130 9.69 -13.27 8.92
N PHE A 131 9.92 -12.59 7.80
CA PHE A 131 10.44 -13.18 6.57
C PHE A 131 11.97 -13.26 6.63
N ASN A 132 12.53 -14.08 5.75
CA ASN A 132 13.95 -14.14 5.45
C ASN A 132 14.17 -13.94 3.95
N ASP A 133 15.42 -13.86 3.50
CA ASP A 133 15.73 -13.59 2.09
C ASP A 133 15.16 -14.66 1.14
N THR A 134 15.05 -15.91 1.59
CA THR A 134 14.42 -16.99 0.81
C THR A 134 12.93 -16.72 0.62
N ILE A 135 12.22 -16.31 1.68
CA ILE A 135 10.80 -15.96 1.61
C ILE A 135 10.59 -14.73 0.74
N LEU A 136 11.45 -13.71 0.84
CA LEU A 136 11.35 -12.52 0.00
C LEU A 136 11.45 -12.84 -1.49
N ALA A 137 12.23 -13.84 -1.86
CA ALA A 137 12.41 -14.29 -3.24
C ALA A 137 11.31 -15.24 -3.74
N GLU A 138 10.40 -15.73 -2.87
CA GLU A 138 9.31 -16.63 -3.29
C GLU A 138 8.39 -15.94 -4.29
N LEU A 139 8.05 -16.68 -5.34
CA LEU A 139 7.18 -16.24 -6.42
C LEU A 139 5.81 -16.91 -6.31
N GLY A 140 4.79 -16.14 -6.62
CA GLY A 140 3.41 -16.64 -6.73
C GLY A 140 2.64 -15.91 -7.81
N THR A 141 1.36 -16.23 -7.94
CA THR A 141 0.47 -15.63 -8.95
C THR A 141 -0.55 -14.72 -8.27
N ALA A 142 -0.60 -13.45 -8.68
CA ALA A 142 -1.62 -12.50 -8.25
C ALA A 142 -2.11 -11.69 -9.45
N ASN A 143 -3.42 -11.57 -9.61
CA ASN A 143 -4.04 -10.90 -10.75
C ASN A 143 -3.47 -11.37 -12.11
N ASN A 144 -3.36 -12.70 -12.28
CA ASN A 144 -2.82 -13.39 -13.46
C ASN A 144 -1.35 -13.03 -13.81
N ASN A 145 -0.60 -12.46 -12.86
CA ASN A 145 0.81 -12.11 -13.05
C ASN A 145 1.68 -12.77 -12.00
N THR A 146 2.94 -13.01 -12.34
CA THR A 146 3.95 -13.44 -11.37
C THR A 146 4.38 -12.26 -10.50
N VAL A 147 4.42 -12.46 -9.19
CA VAL A 147 4.88 -11.47 -8.22
C VAL A 147 5.73 -12.14 -7.13
N SER A 148 6.74 -11.42 -6.62
CA SER A 148 7.52 -11.88 -5.46
C SER A 148 7.02 -11.24 -4.16
N CYS A 149 7.31 -11.87 -3.02
CA CYS A 149 7.07 -11.26 -1.70
C CYS A 149 7.82 -9.93 -1.57
N ASN A 150 9.05 -9.86 -2.07
CA ASN A 150 9.85 -8.63 -2.09
C ASN A 150 9.16 -7.53 -2.88
N ALA A 151 8.67 -7.85 -4.09
CA ALA A 151 7.97 -6.87 -4.93
C ALA A 151 6.70 -6.33 -4.25
N LEU A 152 5.90 -7.20 -3.62
CA LEU A 152 4.70 -6.78 -2.89
C LEU A 152 5.04 -5.81 -1.74
N ALA A 153 6.13 -6.05 -1.00
CA ALA A 153 6.59 -5.14 0.04
C ALA A 153 7.00 -3.76 -0.51
N TYR A 154 7.73 -3.72 -1.63
CA TYR A 154 8.06 -2.46 -2.31
C TYR A 154 6.85 -1.76 -2.89
N VAL A 155 5.87 -2.51 -3.43
CA VAL A 155 4.61 -1.93 -3.92
C VAL A 155 3.83 -1.28 -2.78
N ILE A 156 3.74 -1.89 -1.60
CA ILE A 156 3.08 -1.28 -0.43
C ILE A 156 3.70 0.08 -0.10
N ALA A 157 5.03 0.16 0.01
CA ALA A 157 5.72 1.42 0.30
C ALA A 157 5.55 2.47 -0.79
N GLY A 158 5.69 2.06 -2.05
CA GLY A 158 5.62 2.98 -3.20
C GLY A 158 4.22 3.44 -3.56
N HIS A 159 3.20 2.62 -3.32
CA HIS A 159 1.80 2.94 -3.55
C HIS A 159 1.33 4.09 -2.64
N GLU A 160 1.70 4.05 -1.37
CA GLU A 160 1.46 5.16 -0.45
C GLU A 160 2.13 6.45 -0.95
N LEU A 161 3.43 6.40 -1.29
CA LEU A 161 4.15 7.57 -1.82
C LEU A 161 3.49 8.14 -3.07
N HIS A 162 3.02 7.27 -3.96
CA HIS A 162 2.31 7.69 -5.17
C HIS A 162 1.06 8.51 -4.83
N HIS A 163 0.20 7.98 -3.95
CA HIS A 163 -1.04 8.67 -3.58
C HIS A 163 -0.80 9.94 -2.77
N LEU A 164 0.20 9.96 -1.88
CA LEU A 164 0.58 11.18 -1.17
C LEU A 164 1.09 12.28 -2.11
N ASN A 165 1.84 11.92 -3.15
CA ASN A 165 2.26 12.88 -4.18
C ASN A 165 1.04 13.44 -4.93
N ILE A 166 0.09 12.59 -5.33
CA ILE A 166 -1.15 13.05 -5.97
C ILE A 166 -1.94 13.98 -5.04
N ILE A 167 -2.05 13.66 -3.75
CA ILE A 167 -2.74 14.53 -2.79
C ILE A 167 -2.05 15.90 -2.74
N LYS A 168 -0.74 15.94 -2.60
CA LYS A 168 0.03 17.20 -2.53
C LYS A 168 -0.03 18.03 -3.81
N GLU A 169 -0.06 17.37 -4.97
CA GLU A 169 -0.05 18.05 -6.27
C GLU A 169 -1.43 18.55 -6.72
N ARG A 170 -2.52 17.90 -6.30
CA ARG A 170 -3.84 18.11 -6.89
C ARG A 170 -4.93 18.52 -5.91
N TYR A 171 -4.75 18.26 -4.61
CA TYR A 171 -5.78 18.55 -3.60
C TYR A 171 -5.41 19.73 -2.70
N LEU A 172 -4.13 20.08 -2.64
CA LEU A 172 -3.61 21.18 -1.80
C LEU A 172 -3.21 22.37 -2.62
#